data_54a6289cd86703427aa02b2ee450393c
#
_entry.id   54a6289cd86703427aa02b2ee450393c
#
_cell.length_a   1.000
_cell.length_b   1.000
_cell.length_c   1.000
_cell.angle_alpha   90.00
_cell.angle_beta   90.00
_cell.angle_gamma   90.00
#
_symmetry.space_group_name_H-M   'P 1'
#
loop_
_entity.id
_entity.type
_entity.pdbx_description
1 polymer ?
#
loop_
_entity_poly.entity_id
_entity_poly.type
_entity_poly.pdbx_seq_one_letter_code
_entity_poly.pdbx_strand_id
1 'polypeptide(L)'
;MLNTLLDELYVNNIQIILHDNKKLKLIYNKNNNIEKLKQKIKHNKLKIITRLQENKKAYDIGFNIYGHGDLYEFRYGYGSYLYIERHENELVSVYRLNYFKGGVKPYKAKIIRENCSFERGFNDAAGFIQWLKKRRKIG
;
A
#
# COMPACT_ATOMS: atom_id res chain seq x y z
N MET A 1 5.17 1.35 14.28
CA MET A 1 4.17 0.53 14.96
C MET A 1 3.82 -0.68 14.13
N LEU A 2 2.75 -0.66 13.34
CA LEU A 2 2.44 -1.84 12.49
C LEU A 2 3.55 -2.13 11.48
N ASN A 3 4.06 -1.10 10.83
CA ASN A 3 5.15 -1.28 9.87
C ASN A 3 6.40 -1.84 10.49
N THR A 4 6.73 -1.43 11.71
CA THR A 4 7.86 -1.99 12.45
C THR A 4 7.71 -3.49 12.64
N LEU A 5 6.50 -3.94 12.99
CA LEU A 5 6.22 -5.36 13.15
C LEU A 5 6.34 -6.10 11.81
N LEU A 6 5.77 -5.54 10.73
CA LEU A 6 5.84 -6.15 9.41
C LEU A 6 7.30 -6.24 8.91
N ASP A 7 8.11 -5.20 9.14
CA ASP A 7 9.53 -5.22 8.84
C ASP A 7 10.27 -6.30 9.63
N GLU A 8 9.96 -6.43 10.92
CA GLU A 8 10.56 -7.43 11.79
C GLU A 8 10.26 -8.85 11.31
N LEU A 9 9.02 -9.09 10.87
CA LEU A 9 8.64 -10.38 10.31
C LEU A 9 9.42 -10.67 9.01
N TYR A 10 9.53 -9.68 8.14
CA TYR A 10 10.26 -9.82 6.90
C TYR A 10 11.73 -10.14 7.12
N VAL A 11 12.40 -9.40 8.04
CA VAL A 11 13.81 -9.60 8.35
C VAL A 11 14.05 -11.00 8.92
N ASN A 12 13.08 -11.56 9.64
CA ASN A 12 13.18 -12.90 10.23
C ASN A 12 12.67 -14.01 9.30
N ASN A 13 12.46 -13.69 8.03
CA ASN A 13 11.98 -14.64 7.02
C ASN A 13 10.64 -15.28 7.38
N ILE A 14 9.78 -14.53 8.06
CA ILE A 14 8.43 -14.97 8.36
C ILE A 14 7.49 -14.32 7.35
N GLN A 15 6.81 -15.15 6.56
CA GLN A 15 5.83 -14.68 5.60
C GLN A 15 4.45 -14.74 6.24
N ILE A 16 3.70 -13.66 6.14
CA ILE A 16 2.34 -13.60 6.63
C ILE A 16 1.40 -13.40 5.45
N ILE A 17 0.42 -14.29 5.32
CA ILE A 17 -0.48 -14.34 4.18
C ILE A 17 -1.91 -14.21 4.68
N LEU A 18 -2.72 -13.45 3.93
CA LEU A 18 -4.14 -13.36 4.15
C LEU A 18 -4.83 -14.54 3.47
N HIS A 19 -5.55 -15.35 4.24
CA HIS A 19 -6.29 -16.51 3.73
C HIS A 19 -7.79 -16.21 3.79
N ASP A 20 -8.48 -16.43 2.66
CA ASP A 20 -9.93 -16.16 2.53
C ASP A 20 -10.32 -14.74 2.95
N ASN A 21 -9.39 -13.79 2.82
CA ASN A 21 -9.59 -12.38 3.16
C ASN A 21 -9.92 -12.12 4.64
N LYS A 22 -9.79 -13.12 5.51
CA LYS A 22 -10.19 -13.04 6.92
C LYS A 22 -9.21 -13.61 7.91
N LYS A 23 -8.37 -14.54 7.48
CA LYS A 23 -7.47 -15.28 8.38
C LYS A 23 -6.02 -15.06 7.99
N LEU A 24 -5.15 -15.10 9.00
CA LEU A 24 -3.72 -14.99 8.79
C LEU A 24 -3.08 -16.36 8.77
N LYS A 25 -2.22 -16.61 7.79
CA LYS A 25 -1.38 -17.80 7.70
C LYS A 25 0.07 -17.38 7.80
N LEU A 26 0.83 -18.06 8.66
CA LEU A 26 2.26 -17.82 8.83
C LEU A 26 3.04 -18.92 8.14
N ILE A 27 4.06 -18.53 7.38
CA ILE A 27 5.02 -19.44 6.78
C ILE A 27 6.38 -19.08 7.33
N TYR A 28 7.03 -20.02 8.03
CA TYR A 28 8.30 -19.78 8.68
C TYR A 28 9.11 -21.06 8.78
N ASN A 29 10.41 -20.91 9.03
CA ASN A 29 11.30 -22.02 9.21
C ASN A 29 11.25 -22.51 10.67
N LYS A 30 11.25 -23.83 10.89
CA LYS A 30 11.18 -24.43 12.23
C LYS A 30 12.31 -23.99 13.16
N ASN A 31 13.43 -23.55 12.62
CA ASN A 31 14.58 -23.12 13.42
C ASN A 31 14.46 -21.70 13.97
N ASN A 32 13.42 -20.96 13.59
CA ASN A 32 13.22 -19.60 14.08
C ASN A 32 12.46 -19.61 15.41
N ASN A 33 12.98 -18.87 16.38
CA ASN A 33 12.24 -18.64 17.62
C ASN A 33 11.24 -17.52 17.37
N ILE A 34 10.00 -17.89 17.09
CA ILE A 34 8.98 -16.94 16.68
C ILE A 34 7.91 -16.70 17.75
N GLU A 35 8.11 -17.23 18.97
CA GLU A 35 7.08 -17.11 20.01
C GLU A 35 6.75 -15.67 20.37
N LYS A 36 7.77 -14.81 20.51
CA LYS A 36 7.55 -13.39 20.77
C LYS A 36 6.83 -12.70 19.60
N LEU A 37 7.22 -13.05 18.38
CA LEU A 37 6.58 -12.49 17.18
C LEU A 37 5.15 -12.97 17.03
N LYS A 38 4.87 -14.22 17.36
CA LYS A 38 3.48 -14.73 17.38
C LYS A 38 2.61 -13.94 18.34
N GLN A 39 3.12 -13.58 19.50
CA GLN A 39 2.38 -12.76 20.45
C GLN A 39 2.08 -11.38 19.90
N LYS A 40 3.06 -10.76 19.27
CA LYS A 40 2.88 -9.45 18.62
C LYS A 40 1.85 -9.51 17.50
N ILE A 41 1.90 -10.58 16.70
CA ILE A 41 0.92 -10.81 15.64
C ILE A 41 -0.49 -10.95 16.22
N LYS A 42 -0.61 -11.74 17.27
CA LYS A 42 -1.90 -11.95 17.92
C LYS A 42 -2.51 -10.64 18.44
N HIS A 43 -1.68 -9.80 19.07
CA HIS A 43 -2.12 -8.49 19.57
C HIS A 43 -2.51 -7.51 18.46
N ASN A 44 -1.94 -7.68 17.27
CA ASN A 44 -2.17 -6.78 16.15
C ASN A 44 -2.95 -7.44 15.01
N LYS A 45 -3.61 -8.55 15.29
CA LYS A 45 -4.25 -9.38 14.26
C LYS A 45 -5.20 -8.59 13.36
N LEU A 46 -6.12 -7.82 13.93
CA LEU A 46 -7.10 -7.05 13.14
C LEU A 46 -6.41 -5.98 12.30
N LYS A 47 -5.41 -5.31 12.85
CA LYS A 47 -4.66 -4.29 12.12
C LYS A 47 -3.89 -4.90 10.96
N ILE A 48 -3.30 -6.07 11.16
CA ILE A 48 -2.58 -6.78 10.10
C ILE A 48 -3.54 -7.20 8.99
N ILE A 49 -4.68 -7.80 9.36
CA ILE A 49 -5.70 -8.21 8.38
C ILE A 49 -6.14 -7.01 7.55
N THR A 50 -6.46 -5.89 8.19
CA THR A 50 -6.88 -4.67 7.50
C THR A 50 -5.80 -4.18 6.52
N ARG A 51 -4.54 -4.13 6.96
CA ARG A 51 -3.42 -3.70 6.11
C ARG A 51 -3.27 -4.63 4.89
N LEU A 52 -3.33 -5.95 5.09
CA LEU A 52 -3.22 -6.90 3.99
C LEU A 52 -4.39 -6.82 3.03
N GLN A 53 -5.60 -6.55 3.54
CA GLN A 53 -6.78 -6.31 2.70
C GLN A 53 -6.60 -5.04 1.86
N GLU A 54 -6.09 -3.97 2.47
CA GLU A 54 -5.81 -2.71 1.77
C GLU A 54 -4.76 -2.92 0.69
N ASN A 55 -3.69 -3.64 1.02
CA ASN A 55 -2.64 -3.95 0.06
C ASN A 55 -3.20 -4.74 -1.13
N LYS A 56 -4.05 -5.72 -0.87
CA LYS A 56 -4.67 -6.53 -1.93
C LYS A 56 -5.56 -5.69 -2.83
N LYS A 57 -6.37 -4.80 -2.27
CA LYS A 57 -7.22 -3.90 -3.06
C LYS A 57 -6.39 -3.04 -4.01
N ALA A 58 -5.31 -2.47 -3.50
CA ALA A 58 -4.42 -1.63 -4.31
C ALA A 58 -3.72 -2.44 -5.39
N TYR A 59 -3.20 -3.60 -5.02
CA TYR A 59 -2.54 -4.50 -5.97
C TYR A 59 -3.48 -4.89 -7.11
N ASP A 60 -4.72 -5.23 -6.78
CA ASP A 60 -5.69 -5.72 -7.76
C ASP A 60 -6.03 -4.68 -8.83
N ILE A 61 -5.88 -3.40 -8.55
CA ILE A 61 -6.11 -2.34 -9.56
C ILE A 61 -4.82 -1.78 -10.17
N GLY A 62 -3.68 -2.40 -9.84
CA GLY A 62 -2.42 -2.12 -10.53
C GLY A 62 -1.40 -1.30 -9.78
N PHE A 63 -1.59 -1.05 -8.48
CA PHE A 63 -0.58 -0.36 -7.69
C PHE A 63 0.59 -1.28 -7.35
N ASN A 64 1.79 -0.70 -7.37
CA ASN A 64 2.96 -1.30 -6.73
C ASN A 64 2.95 -0.90 -5.26
N ILE A 65 3.35 -1.83 -4.39
CA ILE A 65 3.29 -1.64 -2.94
C ILE A 65 4.69 -1.60 -2.38
N TYR A 66 5.01 -0.55 -1.66
CA TYR A 66 6.32 -0.36 -1.03
C TYR A 66 6.15 -0.27 0.49
N GLY A 67 7.15 -0.78 1.23
CA GLY A 67 7.16 -0.68 2.68
C GLY A 67 5.95 -1.31 3.35
N HIS A 68 5.51 -2.46 2.85
CA HIS A 68 4.36 -3.21 3.39
C HIS A 68 3.05 -2.40 3.43
N GLY A 69 2.91 -1.43 2.54
CA GLY A 69 1.72 -0.59 2.47
C GLY A 69 1.91 0.83 3.02
N ASP A 70 3.17 1.28 3.16
CA ASP A 70 3.47 2.69 3.45
C ASP A 70 3.22 3.57 2.26
N LEU A 71 3.48 3.05 1.07
CA LEU A 71 3.36 3.80 -0.18
C LEU A 71 2.82 2.88 -1.27
N TYR A 72 1.83 3.36 -1.98
CA TYR A 72 1.28 2.70 -3.16
C TYR A 72 1.53 3.61 -4.36
N GLU A 73 2.04 3.03 -5.44
CA GLU A 73 2.41 3.78 -6.64
C GLU A 73 1.71 3.20 -7.86
N PHE A 74 1.07 4.06 -8.63
CA PHE A 74 0.46 3.69 -9.91
C PHE A 74 1.03 4.59 -11.00
N ARG A 75 1.75 4.00 -11.95
CA ARG A 75 2.29 4.73 -13.08
C ARG A 75 1.26 4.73 -14.22
N TYR A 76 0.85 5.92 -14.64
CA TYR A 76 -0.18 6.02 -15.68
C TYR A 76 0.32 6.64 -16.99
N GLY A 77 1.59 6.94 -17.07
CA GLY A 77 2.22 7.48 -18.26
C GLY A 77 3.70 7.67 -18.04
N TYR A 78 4.41 8.12 -19.06
CA TYR A 78 5.83 8.40 -18.93
C TYR A 78 6.06 9.56 -17.97
N GLY A 79 6.73 9.28 -16.85
CA GLY A 79 6.96 10.28 -15.81
C GLY A 79 5.74 10.68 -15.02
N SER A 80 4.61 9.97 -15.14
CA SER A 80 3.36 10.31 -14.49
C SER A 80 2.98 9.26 -13.47
N TYR A 81 2.83 9.67 -12.20
CA TYR A 81 2.60 8.77 -11.08
C TYR A 81 1.48 9.24 -10.19
N LEU A 82 0.68 8.29 -9.73
CA LEU A 82 -0.34 8.48 -8.71
C LEU A 82 0.10 7.75 -7.46
N TYR A 83 0.07 8.42 -6.32
CA TYR A 83 0.52 7.85 -5.05
C TYR A 83 -0.58 7.88 -4.00
N ILE A 84 -0.59 6.84 -3.19
CA ILE A 84 -1.29 6.82 -1.91
C ILE A 84 -0.20 6.64 -0.86
N GLU A 85 0.02 7.65 -0.02
CA GLU A 85 1.06 7.64 0.99
C GLU A 85 0.45 7.51 2.38
N ARG A 86 0.96 6.59 3.18
CA ARG A 86 0.46 6.35 4.53
C ARG A 86 1.27 7.16 5.53
N HIS A 87 0.54 7.80 6.46
CA HIS A 87 1.14 8.55 7.56
C HIS A 87 1.17 7.70 8.83
N GLU A 88 1.87 8.19 9.86
CA GLU A 88 2.05 7.45 11.12
C GLU A 88 0.73 7.09 11.81
N ASN A 89 -0.28 7.92 11.65
CA ASN A 89 -1.61 7.74 12.25
C ASN A 89 -2.53 6.84 11.43
N GLU A 90 -2.00 6.12 10.46
CA GLU A 90 -2.72 5.23 9.54
C GLU A 90 -3.65 5.97 8.56
N LEU A 91 -3.68 7.28 8.57
CA LEU A 91 -4.35 8.06 7.53
C LEU A 91 -3.46 8.08 6.28
N VAL A 92 -4.08 8.35 5.14
CA VAL A 92 -3.36 8.41 3.87
C VAL A 92 -3.58 9.76 3.19
N SER A 93 -2.65 10.11 2.30
CA SER A 93 -2.80 11.22 1.37
C SER A 93 -2.64 10.71 -0.04
N VAL A 94 -3.39 11.27 -0.98
CA VAL A 94 -3.39 10.88 -2.39
C VAL A 94 -2.92 12.06 -3.21
N TYR A 95 -1.92 11.84 -4.05
CA TYR A 95 -1.36 12.91 -4.86
C TYR A 95 -0.76 12.37 -6.17
N ARG A 96 -0.56 13.28 -7.14
CA ARG A 96 0.06 12.97 -8.42
C ARG A 96 1.35 13.75 -8.57
N LEU A 97 2.35 13.09 -9.14
CA LEU A 97 3.62 13.73 -9.49
C LEU A 97 3.91 13.49 -10.96
N ASN A 98 4.39 14.53 -11.65
CA ASN A 98 4.79 14.45 -13.05
C ASN A 98 6.23 14.91 -13.19
N TYR A 99 7.02 14.13 -13.92
CA TYR A 99 8.46 14.39 -14.16
C TYR A 99 8.73 14.54 -15.63
N PHE A 100 9.67 15.44 -15.97
CA PHE A 100 10.25 15.45 -17.30
C PHE A 100 11.22 14.26 -17.45
N LYS A 101 11.46 13.85 -18.70
CA LYS A 101 12.40 12.78 -19.01
C LYS A 101 13.76 13.07 -18.36
N GLY A 102 14.25 12.12 -17.53
CA GLY A 102 15.51 12.25 -16.82
C GLY A 102 15.48 13.23 -15.65
N GLY A 103 14.35 13.84 -15.36
CA GLY A 103 14.21 14.77 -14.25
C GLY A 103 14.19 14.08 -12.89
N VAL A 104 14.84 14.70 -11.90
CA VAL A 104 14.90 14.20 -10.53
C VAL A 104 13.81 14.81 -9.67
N LYS A 105 13.35 16.01 -10.02
CA LYS A 105 12.29 16.72 -9.32
C LYS A 105 11.03 16.77 -10.18
N PRO A 106 9.84 16.62 -9.56
CA PRO A 106 8.62 16.76 -10.34
C PRO A 106 8.43 18.21 -10.81
N TYR A 107 7.98 18.36 -12.06
CA TYR A 107 7.63 19.69 -12.58
C TYR A 107 6.18 20.04 -12.22
N LYS A 108 5.37 19.07 -11.85
CA LYS A 108 3.97 19.27 -11.46
C LYS A 108 3.64 18.30 -10.33
N ALA A 109 2.97 18.84 -9.31
CA ALA A 109 2.46 18.06 -8.20
C ALA A 109 1.03 18.51 -7.93
N LYS A 110 0.13 17.55 -7.74
CA LYS A 110 -1.25 17.86 -7.42
C LYS A 110 -1.74 16.96 -6.29
N ILE A 111 -2.19 17.56 -5.20
CA ILE A 111 -2.78 16.82 -4.09
C ILE A 111 -4.25 16.58 -4.41
N ILE A 112 -4.67 15.32 -4.37
CA ILE A 112 -6.06 14.93 -4.60
C ILE A 112 -6.81 14.95 -3.28
N ARG A 113 -6.20 14.40 -2.21
CA ARG A 113 -6.80 14.39 -0.88
C ARG A 113 -5.72 14.22 0.17
N GLU A 114 -5.82 14.94 1.26
CA GLU A 114 -4.88 14.86 2.39
C GLU A 114 -5.54 14.25 3.61
N ASN A 115 -4.76 13.47 4.37
CA ASN A 115 -5.12 13.02 5.72
C ASN A 115 -6.53 12.44 5.82
N CYS A 116 -6.81 11.40 5.04
CA CYS A 116 -8.10 10.74 5.02
C CYS A 116 -7.95 9.25 5.34
N SER A 117 -9.06 8.56 5.55
CA SER A 117 -9.05 7.11 5.69
C SER A 117 -8.52 6.46 4.41
N PHE A 118 -7.96 5.26 4.53
CA PHE A 118 -7.53 4.52 3.35
C PHE A 118 -8.68 4.31 2.38
N GLU A 119 -9.85 3.93 2.87
CA GLU A 119 -11.02 3.70 2.02
C GLU A 119 -11.34 4.92 1.16
N ARG A 120 -11.36 6.10 1.77
CA ARG A 120 -11.65 7.34 1.05
C ARG A 120 -10.57 7.69 0.04
N GLY A 121 -9.31 7.61 0.45
CA GLY A 121 -8.18 7.88 -0.44
C GLY A 121 -8.13 6.89 -1.59
N PHE A 122 -8.35 5.62 -1.31
CA PHE A 122 -8.38 4.58 -2.32
C PHE A 122 -9.49 4.82 -3.33
N ASN A 123 -10.69 5.17 -2.87
CA ASN A 123 -11.82 5.45 -3.76
C ASN A 123 -11.53 6.64 -4.68
N ASP A 124 -10.90 7.69 -4.17
CA ASP A 124 -10.50 8.83 -4.99
C ASP A 124 -9.44 8.42 -6.03
N ALA A 125 -8.46 7.63 -5.62
CA ALA A 125 -7.41 7.13 -6.53
C ALA A 125 -8.00 6.22 -7.61
N ALA A 126 -8.87 5.30 -7.23
CA ALA A 126 -9.55 4.40 -8.17
C ALA A 126 -10.41 5.18 -9.16
N GLY A 127 -11.10 6.23 -8.69
CA GLY A 127 -11.88 7.11 -9.53
C GLY A 127 -11.04 7.82 -10.58
N PHE A 128 -9.86 8.29 -10.19
CA PHE A 128 -8.90 8.91 -11.11
C PHE A 128 -8.44 7.91 -12.19
N ILE A 129 -8.11 6.68 -11.79
CA ILE A 129 -7.70 5.63 -12.73
C ILE A 129 -8.82 5.32 -13.73
N GLN A 130 -10.05 5.20 -13.26
CA GLN A 130 -11.20 4.96 -14.13
C GLN A 130 -11.42 6.11 -15.13
N TRP A 131 -11.28 7.34 -14.64
CA TRP A 131 -11.37 8.51 -15.49
C TRP A 131 -10.31 8.50 -16.61
N LEU A 132 -9.07 8.13 -16.27
CA LEU A 132 -7.99 7.98 -17.24
C LEU A 132 -8.32 6.93 -18.31
N LYS A 133 -8.84 5.78 -17.88
CA LYS A 133 -9.20 4.68 -18.80
C LYS A 133 -10.28 5.11 -19.78
N LYS A 134 -11.27 5.85 -19.31
CA LYS A 134 -12.34 6.38 -20.17
C LYS A 134 -11.78 7.36 -21.19
N ARG A 135 -10.91 8.26 -20.78
CA ARG A 135 -10.30 9.23 -21.70
C ARG A 135 -9.48 8.54 -22.78
N ARG A 136 -8.74 7.50 -22.46
CA ARG A 136 -7.93 6.74 -23.42
C ARG A 136 -8.79 5.99 -24.44
N LYS A 137 -9.98 5.55 -24.04
CA LYS A 137 -10.90 4.87 -24.97
C LYS A 137 -11.54 5.83 -25.96
N ILE A 138 -11.71 7.08 -25.58
CA ILE A 138 -12.36 8.09 -26.40
C ILE A 138 -11.37 8.77 -27.36
N GLY A 139 -10.12 8.83 -26.94
CA GLY A 139 -9.04 9.38 -27.76
C GLY A 139 -8.25 8.30 -28.49
#